data_110579970430cfff0c7b1bf92d1c7c7b
#
_entry.id   110579970430cfff0c7b1bf92d1c7c7b
#
_cell.length_a   1.000
_cell.length_b   1.000
_cell.length_c   1.000
_cell.angle_alpha   90.00
_cell.angle_beta   90.00
_cell.angle_gamma   90.00
#
_symmetry.space_group_name_H-M   'P 1'
#
loop_
_entity.id
_entity.type
_entity.pdbx_description
1 polymer ?
#
loop_
_entity_poly.entity_id
_entity_poly.type
_entity_poly.pdbx_seq_one_letter_code
_entity_poly.pdbx_strand_id
1 'polypeptide(L)'
;HAGWRGALDGVLDATAGAMEQLGSNPANIAAVVGPAIGPASYEVGPAFPAPFIEREPADEKFFIPASRAGHWMFDLPSYVSSRLAALGIGSVAVLNHDTYTSEEDFFSYRRTCHGAGGDYGRLLSAIALEA
;
A
#
# COMPACT_ATOMS: atom_id res chain seq x y z
N HIS A 1 0.31 -8.94 3.67
CA HIS A 1 0.29 -7.54 4.14
C HIS A 1 1.40 -6.73 3.48
N ALA A 2 1.05 -5.58 2.93
CA ALA A 2 1.99 -4.68 2.29
C ALA A 2 1.86 -3.27 2.88
N GLY A 3 2.39 -3.06 4.08
CA GLY A 3 2.69 -1.71 4.55
C GLY A 3 3.79 -1.08 3.67
N TRP A 4 4.07 0.22 3.82
CA TRP A 4 5.01 0.93 2.95
C TRP A 4 6.37 0.23 2.81
N ARG A 5 6.91 -0.30 3.92
CA ARG A 5 8.20 -0.99 3.91
C ARG A 5 8.13 -2.29 3.12
N GLY A 6 7.14 -3.15 3.39
CA GLY A 6 6.96 -4.39 2.65
C GLY A 6 6.74 -4.14 1.16
N ALA A 7 5.96 -3.11 0.80
CA ALA A 7 5.73 -2.73 -0.59
C ALA A 7 7.03 -2.24 -1.28
N LEU A 8 7.85 -1.46 -0.57
CA LEU A 8 9.16 -1.03 -1.06
C LEU A 8 10.14 -2.20 -1.15
N ASP A 9 10.19 -3.07 -0.13
CA ASP A 9 11.15 -4.18 -0.06
C ASP A 9 10.80 -5.36 -0.97
N GLY A 10 9.66 -5.33 -1.70
CA GLY A 10 9.34 -6.29 -2.75
C GLY A 10 8.45 -7.45 -2.34
N VAL A 11 7.60 -7.29 -1.29
CA VAL A 11 6.63 -8.33 -0.93
C VAL A 11 5.65 -8.66 -2.06
N LEU A 12 5.33 -7.68 -2.91
CA LEU A 12 4.44 -7.88 -4.07
C LEU A 12 5.11 -8.75 -5.13
N ASP A 13 6.37 -8.45 -5.44
CA ASP A 13 7.21 -9.20 -6.36
C ASP A 13 7.38 -10.66 -5.89
N ALA A 14 7.68 -10.84 -4.60
CA ALA A 14 7.83 -12.16 -4.00
C ALA A 14 6.52 -12.96 -4.03
N THR A 15 5.38 -12.31 -3.80
CA THR A 15 4.07 -12.96 -3.83
C THR A 15 3.71 -13.39 -5.24
N ALA A 16 3.86 -12.50 -6.24
CA ALA A 16 3.62 -12.84 -7.64
C ALA A 16 4.51 -14.00 -8.09
N GLY A 17 5.82 -13.93 -7.79
CA GLY A 17 6.75 -15.01 -8.11
C GLY A 17 6.42 -16.35 -7.44
N ALA A 18 5.91 -16.34 -6.21
CA ALA A 18 5.45 -17.56 -5.56
C ALA A 18 4.20 -18.15 -6.25
N MET A 19 3.27 -17.31 -6.70
CA MET A 19 2.11 -17.75 -7.48
C MET A 19 2.51 -18.33 -8.84
N GLU A 20 3.50 -17.73 -9.52
CA GLU A 20 4.05 -18.27 -10.77
C GLU A 20 4.69 -19.65 -10.56
N GLN A 21 5.44 -19.84 -9.48
CA GLN A 21 6.01 -21.14 -9.13
C GLN A 21 4.95 -22.22 -8.88
N LEU A 22 3.76 -21.80 -8.44
CA LEU A 22 2.58 -22.67 -8.30
C LEU A 22 1.80 -22.86 -9.60
N GLY A 23 2.28 -22.31 -10.73
CA GLY A 23 1.69 -22.48 -12.06
C GLY A 23 0.75 -21.36 -12.50
N SER A 24 0.65 -20.26 -11.75
CA SER A 24 -0.16 -19.10 -12.17
C SER A 24 0.57 -18.31 -13.27
N ASN A 25 -0.20 -17.80 -14.23
CA ASN A 25 0.29 -16.82 -15.18
C ASN A 25 -0.08 -15.41 -14.66
N PRO A 26 0.87 -14.47 -14.52
CA PRO A 26 0.60 -13.11 -14.05
C PRO A 26 -0.57 -12.44 -14.77
N ALA A 27 -0.68 -12.60 -16.08
CA ALA A 27 -1.76 -12.05 -16.88
C ALA A 27 -3.15 -12.56 -16.49
N ASN A 28 -3.24 -13.68 -15.79
CA ASN A 28 -4.49 -14.26 -15.29
C ASN A 28 -4.73 -14.01 -13.79
N ILE A 29 -3.79 -13.33 -13.11
CA ILE A 29 -3.95 -12.97 -11.69
C ILE A 29 -4.83 -11.73 -11.59
N ALA A 30 -5.83 -11.79 -10.71
CA ALA A 30 -6.58 -10.62 -10.26
C ALA A 30 -6.04 -10.18 -8.90
N ALA A 31 -5.65 -8.91 -8.78
CA ALA A 31 -5.18 -8.33 -7.54
C ALA A 31 -6.13 -7.23 -7.06
N VAL A 32 -6.30 -7.13 -5.75
CA VAL A 32 -7.08 -6.07 -5.12
C VAL A 32 -6.24 -5.42 -4.03
N VAL A 33 -6.03 -4.11 -4.14
CA VAL A 33 -5.49 -3.32 -3.03
C VAL A 33 -6.61 -3.08 -2.04
N GLY A 34 -6.54 -3.75 -0.89
CA GLY A 34 -7.53 -3.67 0.18
C GLY A 34 -7.49 -2.33 0.94
N PRO A 35 -8.32 -2.20 1.99
CA PRO A 35 -8.33 -1.00 2.82
C PRO A 35 -6.93 -0.67 3.36
N ALA A 36 -6.52 0.58 3.19
CA ALA A 36 -5.22 1.08 3.60
C ALA A 36 -5.35 2.53 4.10
N ILE A 37 -4.29 3.10 4.66
CA ILE A 37 -4.27 4.53 4.95
C ILE A 37 -4.32 5.31 3.64
N GLY A 38 -5.26 6.23 3.53
CA GLY A 38 -5.45 7.04 2.34
C GLY A 38 -4.41 8.16 2.16
N PRO A 39 -4.24 8.68 0.94
CA PRO A 39 -3.24 9.71 0.65
C PRO A 39 -3.48 11.02 1.44
N ALA A 40 -4.73 11.35 1.77
CA ALA A 40 -5.05 12.53 2.57
C ALA A 40 -4.72 12.38 4.07
N SER A 41 -4.45 11.14 4.52
CA SER A 41 -4.19 10.81 5.93
C SER A 41 -2.74 10.38 6.19
N TYR A 42 -1.95 10.18 5.13
CA TYR A 42 -0.61 9.60 5.26
C TYR A 42 0.50 10.65 5.15
N GLU A 43 0.55 11.58 6.11
CA GLU A 43 1.70 12.48 6.23
C GLU A 43 2.96 11.72 6.67
N VAL A 44 4.06 11.97 5.96
CA VAL A 44 5.37 11.36 6.19
C VAL A 44 6.47 12.42 6.27
N GLY A 45 7.59 12.07 6.90
CA GLY A 45 8.68 13.00 7.14
C GLY A 45 9.53 13.33 5.91
N PRO A 46 10.45 14.30 6.04
CA PRO A 46 11.25 14.82 4.92
C PRO A 46 12.09 13.77 4.18
N ALA A 47 12.68 12.82 4.91
CA ALA A 47 13.53 11.78 4.34
C ALA A 47 12.77 10.56 3.81
N PHE A 48 11.45 10.49 4.03
CA PHE A 48 10.67 9.31 3.71
C PHE A 48 10.61 9.00 2.20
N PRO A 49 10.53 9.95 1.27
CA PRO A 49 10.51 9.66 -0.16
C PRO A 49 11.81 9.10 -0.72
N ALA A 50 12.94 9.41 -0.09
CA ALA A 50 14.27 9.12 -0.64
C ALA A 50 14.45 7.65 -1.10
N PRO A 51 14.20 6.60 -0.30
CA PRO A 51 14.41 5.22 -0.73
C PRO A 51 13.50 4.79 -1.88
N PHE A 52 12.35 5.42 -2.06
CA PHE A 52 11.45 5.17 -3.20
C PHE A 52 12.03 5.78 -4.48
N ILE A 53 12.43 7.05 -4.43
CA ILE A 53 12.95 7.80 -5.56
C ILE A 53 14.32 7.28 -5.98
N GLU A 54 15.16 6.84 -5.05
CA GLU A 54 16.45 6.20 -5.32
C GLU A 54 16.27 4.88 -6.08
N ARG A 55 15.22 4.12 -5.77
CA ARG A 55 14.90 2.86 -6.45
C ARG A 55 14.29 3.11 -7.83
N GLU A 56 13.36 4.03 -7.91
CA GLU A 56 12.64 4.39 -9.14
C GLU A 56 12.27 5.88 -9.11
N PRO A 57 12.98 6.74 -9.87
CA PRO A 57 12.72 8.18 -9.87
C PRO A 57 11.27 8.56 -10.21
N ALA A 58 10.57 7.75 -11.02
CA ALA A 58 9.17 7.99 -11.37
C ALA A 58 8.21 7.83 -10.18
N ASP A 59 8.67 7.29 -9.05
CA ASP A 59 7.86 7.12 -7.85
C ASP A 59 7.66 8.44 -7.07
N GLU A 60 8.39 9.52 -7.42
CA GLU A 60 8.16 10.86 -6.88
C GLU A 60 6.69 11.29 -6.99
N LYS A 61 6.00 10.88 -8.02
CA LYS A 61 4.57 11.19 -8.25
C LYS A 61 3.61 10.74 -7.14
N PHE A 62 4.03 9.80 -6.27
CA PHE A 62 3.23 9.33 -5.14
C PHE A 62 3.37 10.19 -3.89
N PHE A 63 4.19 11.25 -3.96
CA PHE A 63 4.45 12.16 -2.86
C PHE A 63 4.06 13.58 -3.26
N ILE A 64 3.09 14.15 -2.55
CA ILE A 64 2.75 15.58 -2.72
C ILE A 64 3.13 16.34 -1.46
N PRO A 65 3.49 17.64 -1.55
CA PRO A 65 3.81 18.44 -0.37
C PRO A 65 2.66 18.45 0.64
N ALA A 66 2.98 18.20 1.91
CA ALA A 66 2.02 18.33 3.00
C ALA A 66 1.89 19.80 3.45
N SER A 67 0.86 20.10 4.26
CA SER A 67 0.70 21.42 4.86
C SER A 67 1.87 21.79 5.80
N ARG A 68 2.46 20.78 6.42
CA ARG A 68 3.66 20.95 7.25
C ARG A 68 4.90 21.05 6.38
N ALA A 69 5.64 22.15 6.50
CA ALA A 69 6.84 22.38 5.70
C ALA A 69 7.84 21.19 5.77
N GLY A 70 8.35 20.76 4.63
CA GLY A 70 9.30 19.66 4.49
C GLY A 70 8.69 18.27 4.69
N HIS A 71 7.38 18.14 4.85
CA HIS A 71 6.68 16.86 4.95
C HIS A 71 5.92 16.58 3.64
N TRP A 72 5.55 15.32 3.47
CA TRP A 72 4.88 14.82 2.27
C TRP A 72 3.62 14.06 2.63
N MET A 73 2.64 14.07 1.75
CA MET A 73 1.51 13.15 1.76
C MET A 73 1.84 12.00 0.81
N PHE A 74 1.78 10.77 1.29
CA PHE A 74 2.14 9.58 0.53
C PHE A 74 0.90 8.80 0.08
N ASP A 75 0.81 8.54 -1.23
CA ASP A 75 -0.24 7.70 -1.83
C ASP A 75 0.21 6.23 -1.90
N LEU A 76 0.12 5.53 -0.77
CA LEU A 76 0.47 4.11 -0.69
C LEU A 76 -0.42 3.22 -1.58
N PRO A 77 -1.77 3.38 -1.65
CA PRO A 77 -2.59 2.57 -2.53
C PRO A 77 -2.20 2.68 -4.00
N SER A 78 -1.96 3.89 -4.50
CA SER A 78 -1.53 4.10 -5.89
C SER A 78 -0.12 3.57 -6.15
N TYR A 79 0.79 3.70 -5.20
CA TYR A 79 2.12 3.08 -5.27
C TYR A 79 2.03 1.56 -5.43
N VAL A 80 1.28 0.89 -4.55
CA VAL A 80 1.08 -0.57 -4.59
C VAL A 80 0.42 -0.99 -5.91
N SER A 81 -0.61 -0.29 -6.36
CA SER A 81 -1.29 -0.56 -7.63
C SER A 81 -0.34 -0.46 -8.82
N SER A 82 0.51 0.58 -8.84
CA SER A 82 1.52 0.78 -9.89
C SER A 82 2.56 -0.35 -9.90
N ARG A 83 2.99 -0.81 -8.73
CA ARG A 83 3.92 -1.95 -8.61
C ARG A 83 3.30 -3.24 -9.13
N LEU A 84 2.04 -3.54 -8.76
CA LEU A 84 1.32 -4.72 -9.26
C LEU A 84 1.16 -4.68 -10.79
N ALA A 85 0.81 -3.52 -11.33
CA ALA A 85 0.71 -3.35 -12.79
C ALA A 85 2.05 -3.60 -13.51
N ALA A 86 3.16 -3.14 -12.92
CA ALA A 86 4.51 -3.35 -13.47
C ALA A 86 4.92 -4.84 -13.46
N LEU A 87 4.33 -5.68 -12.61
CA LEU A 87 4.54 -7.13 -12.59
C LEU A 87 3.72 -7.89 -13.66
N GLY A 88 2.96 -7.19 -14.50
CA GLY A 88 2.14 -7.81 -15.53
C GLY A 88 0.88 -8.51 -15.00
N ILE A 89 0.43 -8.14 -13.80
CA ILE A 89 -0.84 -8.65 -13.21
C ILE A 89 -2.01 -8.26 -14.11
N GLY A 90 -2.84 -9.23 -14.45
CA GLY A 90 -3.89 -9.11 -15.47
C GLY A 90 -4.99 -8.08 -15.10
N SER A 91 -5.32 -7.96 -13.84
CA SER A 91 -6.22 -6.91 -13.36
C SER A 91 -5.85 -6.45 -11.96
N VAL A 92 -5.91 -5.14 -11.74
CA VAL A 92 -5.65 -4.53 -10.42
C VAL A 92 -6.80 -3.60 -10.08
N ALA A 93 -7.47 -3.85 -8.97
CA ALA A 93 -8.49 -2.98 -8.42
C ALA A 93 -8.01 -2.36 -7.10
N VAL A 94 -8.54 -1.19 -6.75
CA VAL A 94 -8.24 -0.51 -5.49
C VAL A 94 -9.55 -0.23 -4.75
N LEU A 95 -9.65 -0.71 -3.52
CA LEU A 95 -10.74 -0.37 -2.62
C LEU A 95 -10.37 0.94 -1.91
N ASN A 96 -11.04 2.03 -2.27
CA ASN A 96 -10.76 3.36 -1.74
C ASN A 96 -11.32 3.56 -0.32
N HIS A 97 -10.91 2.69 0.61
CA HIS A 97 -11.26 2.80 2.03
C HIS A 97 -10.03 3.27 2.82
N ASP A 98 -10.14 4.46 3.41
CA ASP A 98 -9.09 5.00 4.28
C ASP A 98 -9.26 4.46 5.71
N THR A 99 -8.35 3.59 6.13
CA THR A 99 -8.38 2.99 7.47
C THR A 99 -8.14 4.00 8.59
N TYR A 100 -7.59 5.18 8.29
CA TYR A 100 -7.37 6.22 9.29
C TYR A 100 -8.67 6.97 9.63
N THR A 101 -9.46 7.30 8.62
CA THR A 101 -10.70 8.07 8.80
C THR A 101 -11.92 7.21 9.13
N SER A 102 -11.94 5.94 8.65
CA SER A 102 -13.07 5.02 8.88
C SER A 102 -12.84 4.21 10.16
N GLU A 103 -12.97 4.87 11.31
CA GLU A 103 -12.66 4.28 12.62
C GLU A 103 -13.60 3.16 13.02
N GLU A 104 -14.87 3.24 12.62
CA GLU A 104 -15.89 2.24 12.94
C GLU A 104 -15.64 0.91 12.21
N ASP A 105 -14.99 0.95 11.04
CA ASP A 105 -14.80 -0.21 10.18
C ASP A 105 -13.38 -0.82 10.28
N PHE A 106 -12.37 0.03 10.55
CA PHE A 106 -10.98 -0.40 10.42
C PHE A 106 -10.10 -0.01 11.59
N PHE A 107 -9.20 -0.91 11.98
CA PHE A 107 -8.04 -0.57 12.81
C PHE A 107 -7.02 0.23 11.99
N SER A 108 -6.33 1.17 12.65
CA SER A 108 -5.28 1.97 12.02
C SER A 108 -4.11 2.19 12.97
N TYR A 109 -2.94 1.69 12.58
CA TYR A 109 -1.68 1.91 13.30
C TYR A 109 -1.39 3.41 13.46
N ARG A 110 -1.56 4.20 12.39
CA ARG A 110 -1.33 5.65 12.41
C ARG A 110 -2.27 6.35 13.40
N ARG A 111 -3.54 5.97 13.46
CA ARG A 111 -4.49 6.53 14.41
C ARG A 111 -4.10 6.18 15.85
N THR A 112 -3.65 4.96 16.10
CA THR A 112 -3.13 4.56 17.42
C THR A 112 -1.91 5.38 17.81
N CYS A 113 -0.96 5.63 16.90
CA CYS A 113 0.20 6.48 17.16
C CYS A 113 -0.15 7.95 17.44
N HIS A 114 -1.24 8.47 16.87
CA HIS A 114 -1.72 9.84 17.11
C HIS A 114 -2.55 9.96 18.39
N GLY A 115 -3.07 8.85 18.90
CA GLY A 115 -3.83 8.78 20.15
C GLY A 115 -2.96 8.46 21.36
N ALA A 116 -3.49 7.66 22.27
CA ALA A 116 -2.81 7.27 23.51
C ALA A 116 -1.64 6.26 23.31
N GLY A 117 -1.43 5.78 22.10
CA GLY A 117 -0.49 4.70 21.81
C GLY A 117 -0.99 3.34 22.31
N GLY A 118 -0.09 2.36 22.36
CA GLY A 118 -0.40 1.00 22.81
C GLY A 118 -0.55 0.00 21.68
N ASP A 119 -1.13 -1.16 21.98
CA ASP A 119 -1.43 -2.17 20.95
C ASP A 119 -2.70 -1.80 20.17
N TYR A 120 -2.83 -2.34 18.97
CA TYR A 120 -3.95 -2.09 18.08
C TYR A 120 -4.41 -3.38 17.42
N GLY A 121 -5.68 -3.44 16.99
CA GLY A 121 -6.24 -4.57 16.25
C GLY A 121 -5.59 -4.72 14.87
N ARG A 122 -5.72 -5.92 14.31
CA ARG A 122 -5.25 -6.26 12.95
C ARG A 122 -6.45 -6.55 12.07
N LEU A 123 -6.27 -6.32 10.78
CA LEU A 123 -7.24 -6.62 9.74
C LEU A 123 -6.75 -7.81 8.93
N LEU A 124 -7.68 -8.68 8.54
CA LEU A 124 -7.43 -9.75 7.57
C LEU A 124 -8.16 -9.40 6.28
N SER A 125 -7.45 -9.43 5.17
CA SER A 125 -8.06 -9.39 3.83
C SER A 125 -7.88 -10.73 3.17
N ALA A 126 -8.93 -11.24 2.52
CA ALA A 126 -8.91 -12.49 1.79
C ALA A 126 -9.62 -12.32 0.45
N ILE A 127 -9.14 -13.06 -0.55
CA ILE A 127 -9.73 -13.14 -1.87
C ILE A 127 -9.75 -14.60 -2.31
N ALA A 128 -10.82 -15.03 -2.96
CA ALA A 128 -10.94 -16.36 -3.51
C ALA A 128 -11.70 -16.30 -4.85
N LEU A 129 -11.43 -17.26 -5.73
CA LEU A 129 -12.25 -17.48 -6.91
C LEU A 129 -13.46 -18.32 -6.52
N GLU A 130 -14.62 -17.97 -7.05
CA GLU A 130 -15.80 -18.85 -6.99
C GLU A 130 -15.57 -20.05 -7.88
N ALA A 131 -16.02 -21.22 -7.42
CA ALA A 131 -15.92 -22.49 -8.14
C ALA A 131 -16.97 -22.58 -9.24
#